data_c60aa88671b565fa1f2620844ffe697f
#
_entry.id   c60aa88671b565fa1f2620844ffe697f
#
_cell.length_a   1.000
_cell.length_b   1.000
_cell.length_c   1.000
_cell.angle_alpha   90.00
_cell.angle_beta   90.00
_cell.angle_gamma   90.00
#
_symmetry.space_group_name_H-M   'P 1'
#
loop_
_entity.id
_entity.type
_entity.pdbx_description
1 polymer ?
#
loop_
_entity_poly.entity_id
_entity_poly.type
_entity_poly.pdbx_seq_one_letter_code
_entity_poly.pdbx_strand_id
1 'polypeptide(L)'
;MTKSALVNAVVGSLLAVATLSFEVHAQINPAVMPAEGPLSKRTISRLLLTDAARIGNRVVAVGDRGYIVYSDSNGESWTRAKTPPDTPLLTAVFFLDAKTGWAVGHDSVILTSTDQGESWTKAFAAADERKPLMDVTFVDANTGFAVGAYGAFYATTDGGKTWISRKLFEPAKTTAVTPAGKKGKYVSLGAGKEAEADADKGKGNDDDKHINAIVNLGDKKLFVAGEAGMLAKSDDGGMTWVKIASPYKGSFFGAIQAQNGAIVIYGLRGNIFRSTDAKLANWKPVENKSLVSLMGSTRLPDGAIVLAGLSGTVLISRDNGETFSPMATGFTKALAAPLLGAPSALLLVGESGVREVLLAAATAAPTPASAAKSTVEPPAASAKP
;
A
#
# COMPACT_ATOMS: atom_id res chain seq x y z
N MET A 1 -5.87 -30.18 13.13
CA MET A 1 -5.10 -29.18 12.37
C MET A 1 -5.32 -27.83 13.02
N THR A 2 -4.34 -27.33 13.72
CA THR A 2 -4.43 -26.17 14.62
C THR A 2 -4.49 -24.86 13.83
N LYS A 3 -5.23 -23.87 14.35
CA LYS A 3 -5.41 -22.50 13.77
C LYS A 3 -4.09 -21.78 13.42
N SER A 4 -2.98 -22.21 14.01
CA SER A 4 -1.62 -21.71 13.74
C SER A 4 -1.09 -22.06 12.35
N ALA A 5 -1.51 -23.16 11.76
CA ALA A 5 -1.08 -23.58 10.43
C ALA A 5 -1.71 -22.75 9.29
N LEU A 6 -2.88 -22.12 9.55
CA LEU A 6 -3.58 -21.30 8.54
C LEU A 6 -3.02 -19.86 8.46
N VAL A 7 -2.52 -19.32 9.58
CA VAL A 7 -1.89 -18.00 9.63
C VAL A 7 -0.55 -18.02 8.90
N ASN A 8 0.23 -19.10 9.10
CA ASN A 8 1.47 -19.29 8.36
C ASN A 8 1.26 -19.50 6.85
N ALA A 9 0.09 -20.02 6.45
CA ALA A 9 -0.22 -20.22 5.02
C ALA A 9 -0.52 -18.90 4.27
N VAL A 10 -0.96 -17.84 4.97
CA VAL A 10 -1.34 -16.55 4.34
C VAL A 10 -0.17 -15.59 4.28
N VAL A 11 0.68 -15.57 5.29
CA VAL A 11 1.99 -14.90 5.23
C VAL A 11 2.89 -15.66 4.25
N GLY A 12 2.77 -17.00 4.22
CA GLY A 12 3.34 -17.86 3.21
C GLY A 12 2.81 -17.56 1.80
N SER A 13 1.65 -16.93 1.60
CA SER A 13 1.15 -16.64 0.25
C SER A 13 1.79 -15.44 -0.43
N LEU A 14 2.21 -14.39 0.29
CA LEU A 14 3.10 -13.37 -0.28
C LEU A 14 4.56 -13.89 -0.40
N LEU A 15 5.03 -14.64 0.58
CA LEU A 15 6.29 -15.38 0.52
C LEU A 15 6.17 -16.64 -0.35
N ALA A 16 4.98 -17.31 -0.41
CA ALA A 16 4.78 -18.50 -1.23
C ALA A 16 4.52 -18.18 -2.70
N VAL A 17 4.04 -16.97 -3.06
CA VAL A 17 4.13 -16.49 -4.45
C VAL A 17 5.60 -16.33 -4.83
N ALA A 18 6.47 -15.90 -3.91
CA ALA A 18 7.92 -15.93 -4.12
C ALA A 18 8.51 -17.35 -4.09
N THR A 19 8.01 -18.27 -3.24
CA THR A 19 8.57 -19.63 -3.10
C THR A 19 7.96 -20.66 -4.04
N LEU A 20 6.67 -20.57 -4.42
CA LEU A 20 6.09 -21.41 -5.49
C LEU A 20 6.61 -21.03 -6.87
N SER A 21 7.03 -19.75 -7.04
CA SER A 21 7.77 -19.34 -8.24
C SER A 21 9.18 -19.98 -8.30
N PHE A 22 9.76 -20.36 -7.18
CA PHE A 22 11.11 -20.96 -7.15
C PHE A 22 11.19 -22.30 -7.84
N GLU A 23 10.17 -23.14 -7.77
CA GLU A 23 10.21 -24.45 -8.46
C GLU A 23 9.97 -24.35 -9.97
N VAL A 24 9.18 -23.38 -10.42
CA VAL A 24 8.94 -23.15 -11.86
C VAL A 24 10.04 -22.30 -12.51
N HIS A 25 10.74 -21.45 -11.72
CA HIS A 25 11.83 -20.60 -12.22
C HIS A 25 13.22 -21.25 -12.16
N ALA A 26 13.37 -22.41 -11.51
CA ALA A 26 14.65 -23.15 -11.43
C ALA A 26 15.21 -23.59 -12.78
N GLN A 27 14.48 -23.42 -13.89
CA GLN A 27 14.97 -23.67 -15.25
C GLN A 27 15.40 -22.41 -16.03
N ILE A 28 15.31 -21.21 -15.43
CA ILE A 28 15.92 -20.02 -16.01
C ILE A 28 17.36 -19.98 -15.49
N ASN A 29 18.29 -20.29 -16.38
CA ASN A 29 19.73 -20.26 -16.13
C ASN A 29 20.10 -18.95 -15.39
N PRO A 30 20.63 -19.01 -14.15
CA PRO A 30 20.95 -17.81 -13.38
C PRO A 30 22.06 -16.94 -13.99
N ALA A 31 22.68 -17.41 -15.07
CA ALA A 31 23.87 -16.78 -15.67
C ALA A 31 23.57 -15.59 -16.59
N VAL A 32 22.32 -15.22 -16.87
CA VAL A 32 22.07 -14.09 -17.80
C VAL A 32 20.99 -13.16 -17.21
N MET A 33 21.37 -12.38 -16.21
CA MET A 33 20.66 -11.13 -15.95
C MET A 33 20.85 -10.24 -17.19
N PRO A 34 19.76 -9.76 -17.84
CA PRO A 34 19.95 -8.80 -18.94
C PRO A 34 20.80 -7.63 -18.44
N ALA A 35 21.76 -7.19 -19.25
CA ALA A 35 22.56 -6.02 -18.96
C ALA A 35 21.64 -4.80 -18.74
N GLU A 36 22.15 -3.78 -18.06
CA GLU A 36 21.50 -2.47 -17.99
C GLU A 36 21.14 -2.00 -19.41
N GLY A 37 19.99 -1.33 -19.56
CA GLY A 37 19.57 -0.80 -20.84
C GLY A 37 18.19 -1.30 -21.33
N PRO A 38 17.88 -1.11 -22.61
CA PRO A 38 16.58 -1.44 -23.19
C PRO A 38 16.21 -2.92 -23.07
N LEU A 39 14.98 -3.19 -22.68
CA LEU A 39 14.44 -4.54 -22.48
C LEU A 39 13.43 -4.89 -23.57
N SER A 40 13.46 -6.15 -24.03
CA SER A 40 12.43 -6.64 -24.94
C SER A 40 11.08 -6.79 -24.24
N LYS A 41 9.97 -6.68 -24.98
CA LYS A 41 8.61 -6.97 -24.45
C LYS A 41 8.53 -8.37 -23.84
N ARG A 42 9.23 -9.35 -24.42
CA ARG A 42 9.30 -10.71 -23.88
C ARG A 42 9.99 -10.77 -22.52
N THR A 43 11.04 -9.98 -22.33
CA THR A 43 11.75 -9.89 -21.03
C THR A 43 10.85 -9.28 -19.98
N ILE A 44 10.26 -8.12 -20.26
CA ILE A 44 9.34 -7.43 -19.33
C ILE A 44 8.18 -8.34 -18.91
N SER A 45 7.56 -9.07 -19.84
CA SER A 45 6.42 -9.96 -19.52
C SER A 45 6.77 -11.19 -18.67
N ARG A 46 8.03 -11.39 -18.34
CA ARG A 46 8.52 -12.50 -17.50
C ARG A 46 9.04 -12.04 -16.14
N LEU A 47 9.13 -10.74 -15.90
CA LEU A 47 9.54 -10.21 -14.62
C LEU A 47 8.41 -10.40 -13.61
N LEU A 48 8.75 -10.72 -12.37
CA LEU A 48 7.88 -10.52 -11.23
C LEU A 48 8.10 -9.09 -10.73
N LEU A 49 7.11 -8.24 -10.92
CA LEU A 49 7.10 -6.86 -10.43
C LEU A 49 6.14 -6.75 -9.25
N THR A 50 6.58 -6.11 -8.20
CA THR A 50 5.91 -6.05 -6.90
C THR A 50 5.26 -4.70 -6.64
N ASP A 51 5.81 -3.63 -7.23
CA ASP A 51 5.27 -2.28 -7.09
C ASP A 51 5.72 -1.38 -8.24
N ALA A 52 5.03 -0.25 -8.41
CA ALA A 52 5.40 0.77 -9.38
C ALA A 52 4.93 2.17 -8.97
N ALA A 53 5.72 3.17 -9.33
CA ALA A 53 5.44 4.58 -9.14
C ALA A 53 5.46 5.35 -10.46
N ARG A 54 4.62 6.40 -10.55
CA ARG A 54 4.61 7.33 -11.67
C ARG A 54 5.21 8.67 -11.28
N ILE A 55 6.12 9.17 -12.12
CA ILE A 55 6.80 10.45 -11.95
C ILE A 55 6.59 11.25 -13.26
N GLY A 56 5.58 12.09 -13.29
CA GLY A 56 5.19 12.74 -14.55
C GLY A 56 4.86 11.70 -15.63
N ASN A 57 5.62 11.69 -16.72
CA ASN A 57 5.45 10.71 -17.81
C ASN A 57 6.21 9.39 -17.57
N ARG A 58 7.17 9.38 -16.64
CA ARG A 58 7.94 8.18 -16.34
C ARG A 58 7.19 7.26 -15.39
N VAL A 59 7.28 5.98 -15.65
CA VAL A 59 6.87 4.90 -14.75
C VAL A 59 8.12 4.16 -14.33
N VAL A 60 8.28 3.94 -13.02
CA VAL A 60 9.35 3.12 -12.45
C VAL A 60 8.70 1.94 -11.76
N ALA A 61 9.16 0.71 -12.02
CA ALA A 61 8.66 -0.50 -11.38
C ALA A 61 9.82 -1.31 -10.79
N VAL A 62 9.55 -1.95 -9.65
CA VAL A 62 10.53 -2.74 -8.88
C VAL A 62 10.05 -4.16 -8.73
N GLY A 63 10.98 -5.10 -8.45
CA GLY A 63 10.56 -6.48 -8.25
C GLY A 63 11.67 -7.45 -7.92
N ASP A 64 11.48 -8.70 -8.37
CA ASP A 64 12.35 -9.83 -8.09
C ASP A 64 13.81 -9.55 -8.49
N ARG A 65 14.75 -10.15 -7.74
CA ARG A 65 16.20 -10.07 -8.01
C ARG A 65 16.74 -8.65 -8.14
N GLY A 66 16.16 -7.69 -7.42
CA GLY A 66 16.58 -6.29 -7.47
C GLY A 66 16.34 -5.62 -8.81
N TYR A 67 15.45 -6.15 -9.65
CA TYR A 67 15.06 -5.48 -10.86
C TYR A 67 14.38 -4.16 -10.55
N ILE A 68 14.91 -3.09 -11.14
CA ILE A 68 14.24 -1.81 -11.29
C ILE A 68 14.21 -1.51 -12.79
N VAL A 69 13.02 -1.23 -13.29
CA VAL A 69 12.81 -0.90 -14.70
C VAL A 69 12.03 0.41 -14.80
N TYR A 70 12.31 1.21 -15.81
CA TYR A 70 11.57 2.43 -16.06
C TYR A 70 11.13 2.56 -17.53
N SER A 71 10.06 3.32 -17.74
CA SER A 71 9.48 3.63 -19.05
C SER A 71 9.16 5.11 -19.14
N ASP A 72 9.62 5.77 -20.20
CA ASP A 72 9.29 7.15 -20.55
C ASP A 72 8.19 7.23 -21.62
N SER A 73 7.69 6.08 -22.05
CA SER A 73 6.70 5.92 -23.13
C SER A 73 5.38 5.35 -22.62
N ASN A 74 4.99 5.65 -21.35
CA ASN A 74 3.78 5.12 -20.72
C ASN A 74 3.64 3.59 -20.76
N GLY A 75 4.77 2.86 -20.70
CA GLY A 75 4.77 1.40 -20.65
C GLY A 75 4.99 0.70 -22.00
N GLU A 76 5.15 1.44 -23.11
CA GLU A 76 5.41 0.86 -24.44
C GLU A 76 6.81 0.25 -24.55
N SER A 77 7.80 0.93 -23.98
CA SER A 77 9.19 0.49 -23.94
C SER A 77 9.76 0.64 -22.53
N TRP A 78 10.67 -0.25 -22.17
CA TRP A 78 11.23 -0.33 -20.84
C TRP A 78 12.74 -0.42 -20.88
N THR A 79 13.37 0.23 -19.92
CA THR A 79 14.82 0.21 -19.71
C THR A 79 15.11 -0.33 -18.31
N ARG A 80 16.11 -1.19 -18.18
CA ARG A 80 16.60 -1.62 -16.87
C ARG A 80 17.47 -0.51 -16.29
N ALA A 81 17.15 -0.09 -15.07
CA ALA A 81 17.92 0.84 -14.29
C ALA A 81 19.24 0.21 -13.80
N LYS A 82 20.21 1.05 -13.48
CA LYS A 82 21.44 0.64 -12.82
C LYS A 82 21.20 0.44 -11.33
N THR A 83 21.46 -0.76 -10.84
CA THR A 83 21.26 -1.13 -9.43
C THR A 83 22.55 -1.69 -8.84
N PRO A 84 22.77 -1.57 -7.50
CA PRO A 84 23.88 -2.24 -6.84
C PRO A 84 23.86 -3.75 -7.12
N PRO A 85 25.02 -4.41 -7.21
CA PRO A 85 25.07 -5.86 -7.30
C PRO A 85 24.42 -6.48 -6.06
N ASP A 86 23.91 -7.71 -6.20
CA ASP A 86 23.32 -8.48 -5.11
C ASP A 86 22.13 -7.78 -4.41
N THR A 87 21.44 -6.89 -5.13
CA THR A 87 20.19 -6.29 -4.64
C THR A 87 19.12 -7.39 -4.54
N PRO A 88 18.52 -7.60 -3.35
CA PRO A 88 17.49 -8.62 -3.16
C PRO A 88 16.18 -8.23 -3.83
N LEU A 89 15.13 -9.05 -3.65
CA LEU A 89 13.77 -8.70 -4.06
C LEU A 89 13.36 -7.38 -3.43
N LEU A 90 12.91 -6.44 -4.28
CA LEU A 90 12.34 -5.17 -3.87
C LEU A 90 10.82 -5.30 -3.78
N THR A 91 10.20 -4.65 -2.81
CA THR A 91 8.77 -4.77 -2.48
C THR A 91 7.97 -3.53 -2.78
N ALA A 92 8.58 -2.35 -2.60
CA ALA A 92 7.92 -1.07 -2.84
C ALA A 92 8.89 -0.01 -3.38
N VAL A 93 8.32 0.98 -4.08
CA VAL A 93 9.01 2.14 -4.62
C VAL A 93 8.21 3.41 -4.40
N PHE A 94 8.88 4.45 -3.92
CA PHE A 94 8.29 5.75 -3.64
C PHE A 94 9.15 6.87 -4.24
N PHE A 95 8.52 7.90 -4.78
CA PHE A 95 9.18 9.13 -5.21
C PHE A 95 8.56 10.33 -4.51
N LEU A 96 9.41 11.14 -3.91
CA LEU A 96 9.00 12.38 -3.25
C LEU A 96 8.78 13.50 -4.29
N ASP A 97 9.62 13.53 -5.29
CA ASP A 97 9.60 14.50 -6.39
C ASP A 97 10.00 13.83 -7.72
N ALA A 98 10.17 14.64 -8.77
CA ALA A 98 10.53 14.13 -10.08
C ALA A 98 11.90 13.43 -10.14
N LYS A 99 12.78 13.61 -9.16
CA LYS A 99 14.16 13.11 -9.18
C LYS A 99 14.48 12.13 -8.08
N THR A 100 13.92 12.38 -6.87
CA THR A 100 14.34 11.72 -5.63
C THR A 100 13.37 10.62 -5.26
N GLY A 101 13.87 9.40 -5.19
CA GLY A 101 13.07 8.23 -4.85
C GLY A 101 13.82 7.20 -4.02
N TRP A 102 13.04 6.32 -3.39
CA TRP A 102 13.52 5.19 -2.58
C TRP A 102 12.81 3.91 -2.99
N ALA A 103 13.56 2.81 -2.94
CA ALA A 103 13.03 1.47 -3.12
C ALA A 103 13.45 0.61 -1.93
N VAL A 104 12.53 -0.19 -1.42
CA VAL A 104 12.76 -1.04 -0.24
C VAL A 104 12.48 -2.50 -0.56
N GLY A 105 13.02 -3.41 0.25
CA GLY A 105 12.79 -4.83 0.01
C GLY A 105 13.32 -5.76 1.09
N HIS A 106 13.62 -6.98 0.67
CA HIS A 106 14.16 -8.02 1.54
C HIS A 106 15.49 -7.58 2.19
N ASP A 107 15.87 -8.26 3.27
CA ASP A 107 17.09 -7.98 4.05
C ASP A 107 17.16 -6.53 4.56
N SER A 108 16.00 -5.93 4.80
CA SER A 108 15.85 -4.51 5.20
C SER A 108 16.58 -3.55 4.26
N VAL A 109 16.71 -3.87 2.96
CA VAL A 109 17.42 -3.01 2.01
C VAL A 109 16.61 -1.75 1.74
N ILE A 110 17.29 -0.61 1.70
CA ILE A 110 16.76 0.66 1.20
C ILE A 110 17.74 1.19 0.16
N LEU A 111 17.24 1.38 -1.05
CA LEU A 111 17.96 2.04 -2.15
C LEU A 111 17.44 3.46 -2.30
N THR A 112 18.28 4.36 -2.81
CA THR A 112 17.91 5.73 -3.17
C THR A 112 18.36 6.07 -4.58
N SER A 113 17.57 6.89 -5.24
CA SER A 113 17.85 7.49 -6.54
C SER A 113 17.68 9.01 -6.47
N THR A 114 18.49 9.75 -7.23
CA THR A 114 18.41 11.22 -7.38
C THR A 114 18.33 11.64 -8.85
N ASP A 115 18.13 10.69 -9.75
CA ASP A 115 18.14 10.86 -11.20
C ASP A 115 16.89 10.25 -11.87
N GLN A 116 15.72 10.36 -11.23
CA GLN A 116 14.44 9.85 -11.73
C GLN A 116 14.37 8.32 -11.82
N GLY A 117 15.19 7.61 -11.04
CA GLY A 117 15.21 6.14 -11.02
C GLY A 117 16.06 5.49 -12.11
N GLU A 118 16.93 6.23 -12.81
CA GLU A 118 17.87 5.66 -13.79
C GLU A 118 18.99 4.88 -13.10
N SER A 119 19.48 5.40 -11.97
CA SER A 119 20.47 4.72 -11.15
C SER A 119 20.08 4.74 -9.67
N TRP A 120 20.48 3.70 -8.97
CA TRP A 120 20.17 3.47 -7.57
C TRP A 120 21.41 3.14 -6.76
N THR A 121 21.48 3.64 -5.56
CA THR A 121 22.56 3.37 -4.60
C THR A 121 21.99 2.84 -3.30
N LYS A 122 22.74 2.02 -2.59
CA LYS A 122 22.32 1.47 -1.31
C LYS A 122 22.47 2.54 -0.22
N ALA A 123 21.34 2.98 0.34
CA ALA A 123 21.30 3.93 1.45
C ALA A 123 21.36 3.20 2.80
N PHE A 124 20.76 2.00 2.89
CA PHE A 124 20.70 1.22 4.12
C PHE A 124 20.53 -0.27 3.82
N ALA A 125 21.01 -1.11 4.71
CA ALA A 125 20.69 -2.53 4.78
C ALA A 125 20.95 -3.05 6.19
N ALA A 126 20.10 -3.95 6.66
CA ALA A 126 20.25 -4.69 7.91
C ALA A 126 20.04 -6.20 7.64
N ALA A 127 20.92 -6.74 6.81
CA ALA A 127 20.81 -8.12 6.33
C ALA A 127 20.79 -9.17 7.47
N ASP A 128 21.44 -8.88 8.59
CA ASP A 128 21.44 -9.75 9.76
C ASP A 128 20.05 -9.85 10.42
N GLU A 129 19.21 -8.83 10.30
CA GLU A 129 17.84 -8.85 10.82
C GLU A 129 16.89 -9.68 9.97
N ARG A 130 17.20 -9.90 8.69
CA ARG A 130 16.39 -10.66 7.70
C ARG A 130 14.92 -10.28 7.68
N LYS A 131 14.61 -9.01 7.95
CA LYS A 131 13.24 -8.48 7.96
C LYS A 131 12.93 -7.84 6.61
N PRO A 132 12.00 -8.39 5.82
CA PRO A 132 11.55 -7.70 4.61
C PRO A 132 10.90 -6.37 4.97
N LEU A 133 11.32 -5.28 4.32
CA LEU A 133 10.54 -4.05 4.27
C LEU A 133 9.42 -4.24 3.25
N MET A 134 8.26 -3.68 3.51
CA MET A 134 7.05 -3.84 2.69
C MET A 134 6.63 -2.54 2.00
N ASP A 135 6.89 -1.40 2.65
CA ASP A 135 6.49 -0.10 2.11
C ASP A 135 7.39 1.03 2.62
N VAL A 136 7.41 2.15 1.90
CA VAL A 136 8.21 3.34 2.22
C VAL A 136 7.48 4.60 1.81
N THR A 137 7.52 5.63 2.68
CA THR A 137 6.94 6.94 2.38
C THR A 137 7.74 8.07 3.02
N PHE A 138 7.59 9.28 2.48
CA PHE A 138 8.14 10.49 3.05
C PHE A 138 7.03 11.52 3.29
N VAL A 139 7.13 12.25 4.38
CA VAL A 139 6.22 13.36 4.71
C VAL A 139 6.75 14.69 4.20
N ASP A 140 8.05 14.81 4.08
CA ASP A 140 8.79 15.95 3.53
C ASP A 140 10.18 15.51 3.03
N ALA A 141 11.01 16.45 2.59
CA ALA A 141 12.33 16.16 2.05
C ALA A 141 13.31 15.50 3.04
N ASN A 142 13.05 15.60 4.33
CA ASN A 142 13.95 15.10 5.37
C ASN A 142 13.38 13.88 6.10
N THR A 143 12.05 13.85 6.30
CA THR A 143 11.40 12.88 7.19
C THR A 143 10.72 11.79 6.38
N GLY A 144 11.15 10.55 6.58
CA GLY A 144 10.60 9.38 5.92
C GLY A 144 10.57 8.14 6.82
N PHE A 145 9.79 7.16 6.39
CA PHE A 145 9.55 5.91 7.12
C PHE A 145 9.58 4.72 6.15
N ALA A 146 10.21 3.64 6.58
CA ALA A 146 10.15 2.34 5.92
C ALA A 146 9.62 1.31 6.92
N VAL A 147 8.63 0.54 6.49
CA VAL A 147 7.89 -0.40 7.35
C VAL A 147 7.91 -1.80 6.76
N GLY A 148 7.72 -2.83 7.60
CA GLY A 148 7.78 -4.17 7.08
C GLY A 148 7.39 -5.28 8.04
N ALA A 149 7.90 -6.46 7.73
CA ALA A 149 7.63 -7.68 8.47
C ALA A 149 8.24 -7.67 9.88
N TYR A 150 7.61 -8.43 10.77
CA TYR A 150 8.09 -8.59 12.16
C TYR A 150 8.29 -7.26 12.89
N GLY A 151 7.37 -6.32 12.69
CA GLY A 151 7.42 -5.00 13.31
C GLY A 151 8.56 -4.11 12.81
N ALA A 152 9.17 -4.41 11.67
CA ALA A 152 10.20 -3.54 11.10
C ALA A 152 9.63 -2.14 10.88
N PHE A 153 10.26 -1.16 11.53
CA PHE A 153 9.89 0.25 11.43
C PHE A 153 11.15 1.10 11.54
N TYR A 154 11.55 1.69 10.42
CA TYR A 154 12.72 2.56 10.33
C TYR A 154 12.27 3.97 9.99
N ALA A 155 12.94 4.96 10.59
CA ALA A 155 12.70 6.36 10.35
C ALA A 155 14.00 7.07 9.95
N THR A 156 13.85 8.06 9.08
CA THR A 156 14.92 9.01 8.73
C THR A 156 14.46 10.44 9.02
N THR A 157 15.41 11.32 9.34
CA THR A 157 15.18 12.77 9.49
C THR A 157 16.19 13.59 8.69
N ASP A 158 16.94 12.95 7.80
CA ASP A 158 18.00 13.56 6.98
C ASP A 158 17.87 13.24 5.49
N GLY A 159 16.64 12.96 5.04
CA GLY A 159 16.35 12.65 3.65
C GLY A 159 16.81 11.25 3.21
N GLY A 160 16.80 10.30 4.13
CA GLY A 160 17.16 8.91 3.85
C GLY A 160 18.65 8.64 3.79
N LYS A 161 19.50 9.56 4.27
CA LYS A 161 20.95 9.35 4.38
C LYS A 161 21.27 8.39 5.53
N THR A 162 20.51 8.50 6.61
CA THR A 162 20.57 7.57 7.75
C THR A 162 19.19 7.08 8.12
N TRP A 163 19.09 5.81 8.55
CA TRP A 163 17.85 5.17 8.97
C TRP A 163 18.04 4.59 10.36
N ILE A 164 17.08 4.84 11.24
CA ILE A 164 17.11 4.42 12.64
C ILE A 164 15.91 3.51 12.89
N SER A 165 16.16 2.32 13.43
CA SER A 165 15.11 1.40 13.88
C SER A 165 14.34 2.01 15.05
N ARG A 166 13.02 1.97 15.01
CA ARG A 166 12.09 2.43 16.04
C ARG A 166 11.01 1.39 16.26
N LYS A 167 10.28 1.52 17.36
CA LYS A 167 9.00 0.81 17.56
C LYS A 167 7.84 1.70 17.20
N LEU A 168 6.82 1.14 16.56
CA LEU A 168 5.66 1.91 16.12
C LEU A 168 4.94 2.60 17.31
N PHE A 169 4.86 1.94 18.46
CA PHE A 169 4.15 2.43 19.65
C PHE A 169 5.09 2.90 20.77
N GLU A 170 6.32 3.26 20.47
CA GLU A 170 7.19 3.92 21.47
C GLU A 170 6.65 5.32 21.79
N PRO A 171 6.53 5.69 23.08
CA PRO A 171 6.25 7.08 23.43
C PRO A 171 7.41 7.96 22.92
N ALA A 172 7.09 9.11 22.33
CA ALA A 172 8.08 10.07 21.92
C ALA A 172 9.03 10.34 23.12
N LYS A 173 10.31 10.07 22.95
CA LYS A 173 11.32 10.46 23.96
C LYS A 173 11.27 11.98 24.01
N THR A 174 10.63 12.52 25.02
CA THR A 174 10.78 13.94 25.36
C THR A 174 12.26 14.13 25.65
N THR A 175 12.98 14.79 24.77
CA THR A 175 14.27 15.38 25.09
C THR A 175 14.00 16.53 26.06
N ALA A 176 13.77 16.17 27.33
CA ALA A 176 13.84 17.12 28.41
C ALA A 176 15.29 17.58 28.46
N VAL A 177 15.54 18.79 27.97
CA VAL A 177 16.72 19.55 28.30
C VAL A 177 16.65 19.75 29.81
N THR A 178 17.32 18.90 30.56
CA THR A 178 17.46 19.05 32.00
C THR A 178 18.43 20.18 32.23
N PRO A 179 18.06 21.32 32.84
CA PRO A 179 19.03 22.26 33.33
C PRO A 179 19.83 21.56 34.45
N ALA A 180 21.11 21.57 34.36
CA ALA A 180 21.99 21.04 35.40
C ALA A 180 21.68 21.71 36.75
N GLY A 181 21.21 20.90 37.70
CA GLY A 181 21.14 21.33 39.10
C GLY A 181 19.90 20.92 39.85
N LYS A 182 20.11 19.97 40.77
CA LYS A 182 19.37 19.56 41.96
C LYS A 182 18.61 18.23 41.86
N LYS A 183 19.12 17.29 42.68
CA LYS A 183 18.48 16.02 43.06
C LYS A 183 17.10 16.32 43.66
N GLY A 184 16.04 15.92 42.98
CA GLY A 184 14.67 15.99 43.45
C GLY A 184 14.00 14.62 43.33
N LYS A 185 13.36 14.18 44.43
CA LYS A 185 12.62 12.93 44.61
C LYS A 185 11.52 12.79 43.51
N TYR A 186 11.44 11.60 42.93
CA TYR A 186 10.29 11.20 42.08
C TYR A 186 9.02 11.23 42.89
N VAL A 187 8.05 12.06 42.44
CA VAL A 187 6.66 11.98 42.85
C VAL A 187 5.87 11.43 41.67
N SER A 188 5.37 10.22 41.82
CA SER A 188 4.43 9.60 40.91
C SER A 188 3.10 10.37 40.96
N LEU A 189 2.71 11.03 39.88
CA LEU A 189 1.38 11.61 39.73
C LEU A 189 0.46 10.62 39.00
N GLY A 190 -0.59 10.30 39.69
CA GLY A 190 -1.64 9.35 39.55
C GLY A 190 -2.14 8.95 38.15
N ALA A 191 -2.32 7.65 38.05
CA ALA A 191 -3.02 6.97 37.00
C ALA A 191 -4.51 7.42 36.93
N GLY A 192 -4.90 7.95 35.78
CA GLY A 192 -6.32 8.04 35.42
C GLY A 192 -6.87 6.64 35.17
N LYS A 193 -8.04 6.36 35.69
CA LYS A 193 -8.72 5.08 35.58
C LYS A 193 -8.90 4.67 34.12
N GLU A 194 -8.28 3.56 33.75
CA GLU A 194 -8.51 2.85 32.50
C GLU A 194 -9.89 2.20 32.55
N ALA A 195 -10.65 2.35 31.47
CA ALA A 195 -11.84 1.53 31.24
C ALA A 195 -11.35 0.12 30.87
N GLU A 196 -11.68 -0.85 31.70
CA GLU A 196 -11.43 -2.27 31.47
C GLU A 196 -12.20 -2.72 30.23
N ALA A 197 -11.48 -2.92 29.12
CA ALA A 197 -11.95 -3.71 28.00
C ALA A 197 -11.42 -5.14 28.14
N ASP A 198 -12.31 -6.11 28.05
CA ASP A 198 -12.09 -7.54 28.22
C ASP A 198 -10.79 -8.04 27.56
N ALA A 199 -9.92 -8.62 28.38
CA ALA A 199 -8.65 -9.16 27.95
C ALA A 199 -8.84 -10.53 27.30
N ASP A 200 -8.85 -10.57 25.99
CA ASP A 200 -8.69 -11.83 25.23
C ASP A 200 -7.22 -12.30 25.35
N LYS A 201 -7.06 -13.45 25.99
CA LYS A 201 -5.77 -14.12 26.20
C LYS A 201 -5.26 -14.80 24.93
N GLY A 202 -4.81 -14.00 23.97
CA GLY A 202 -4.12 -14.41 22.77
C GLY A 202 -3.10 -13.34 22.38
N LYS A 203 -2.17 -12.99 23.30
CA LYS A 203 -1.18 -11.93 23.09
C LYS A 203 -0.08 -12.36 22.14
N GLY A 204 -0.33 -12.20 20.84
CA GLY A 204 0.76 -11.86 19.93
C GLY A 204 1.14 -10.39 20.23
N ASN A 205 2.42 -10.12 20.46
CA ASN A 205 2.91 -8.77 20.70
C ASN A 205 2.63 -7.93 19.45
N ASP A 206 1.95 -6.79 19.58
CA ASP A 206 1.67 -5.89 18.44
C ASP A 206 2.98 -5.40 17.77
N ASP A 207 4.09 -5.38 18.50
CA ASP A 207 5.41 -5.00 18.00
C ASP A 207 6.00 -6.01 16.98
N ASP A 208 5.46 -7.23 16.90
CA ASP A 208 5.95 -8.27 16.00
C ASP A 208 5.05 -8.46 14.76
N LYS A 209 3.93 -7.73 14.67
CA LYS A 209 3.04 -7.80 13.52
C LYS A 209 3.65 -7.17 12.28
N HIS A 210 3.33 -7.73 11.12
CA HIS A 210 3.73 -7.15 9.85
C HIS A 210 2.98 -5.84 9.60
N ILE A 211 3.71 -4.79 9.27
CA ILE A 211 3.18 -3.52 8.77
C ILE A 211 3.29 -3.57 7.25
N ASN A 212 2.15 -3.77 6.57
CA ASN A 212 2.13 -4.02 5.13
C ASN A 212 2.10 -2.75 4.28
N ALA A 213 1.57 -1.65 4.84
CA ALA A 213 1.46 -0.38 4.13
C ALA A 213 1.62 0.80 5.09
N ILE A 214 2.22 1.88 4.59
CA ILE A 214 2.27 3.19 5.22
C ILE A 214 1.86 4.27 4.22
N VAL A 215 0.84 5.06 4.56
CA VAL A 215 0.22 6.02 3.66
C VAL A 215 0.37 7.43 4.22
N ASN A 216 0.92 8.34 3.42
CA ASN A 216 0.92 9.76 3.71
C ASN A 216 -0.44 10.35 3.30
N LEU A 217 -1.20 10.87 4.29
CA LEU A 217 -2.52 11.48 4.10
C LEU A 217 -2.45 13.00 3.93
N GLY A 218 -1.24 13.58 3.87
CA GLY A 218 -1.04 15.03 3.89
C GLY A 218 -1.09 15.63 5.30
N ASP A 219 -0.75 16.91 5.41
CA ASP A 219 -0.82 17.68 6.68
C ASP A 219 -0.14 16.97 7.88
N LYS A 220 1.01 16.31 7.65
CA LYS A 220 1.73 15.50 8.64
C LYS A 220 0.93 14.31 9.19
N LYS A 221 -0.13 13.90 8.52
CA LYS A 221 -0.91 12.72 8.90
C LYS A 221 -0.42 11.49 8.17
N LEU A 222 -0.22 10.42 8.92
CA LEU A 222 0.18 9.12 8.40
C LEU A 222 -0.79 8.04 8.89
N PHE A 223 -0.92 7.00 8.10
CA PHE A 223 -1.73 5.83 8.42
C PHE A 223 -0.95 4.57 8.09
N VAL A 224 -1.03 3.55 8.95
CA VAL A 224 -0.48 2.22 8.68
C VAL A 224 -1.56 1.17 8.73
N ALA A 225 -1.42 0.17 7.86
CA ALA A 225 -2.25 -1.02 7.80
C ALA A 225 -1.37 -2.27 7.75
N GLY A 226 -1.80 -3.35 8.42
CA GLY A 226 -0.97 -4.53 8.54
C GLY A 226 -1.70 -5.80 8.94
N GLU A 227 -0.91 -6.73 9.45
CA GLU A 227 -1.30 -8.08 9.80
C GLU A 227 -2.29 -8.11 10.98
N ALA A 228 -3.20 -9.09 10.95
CA ALA A 228 -4.14 -9.38 12.03
C ALA A 228 -4.93 -8.14 12.50
N GLY A 229 -5.36 -7.32 11.53
CA GLY A 229 -6.14 -6.11 11.79
C GLY A 229 -5.33 -4.96 12.37
N MET A 230 -4.00 -4.95 12.24
CA MET A 230 -3.19 -3.81 12.68
C MET A 230 -3.56 -2.56 11.89
N LEU A 231 -4.00 -1.52 12.62
CA LEU A 231 -4.23 -0.18 12.12
C LEU A 231 -3.71 0.82 13.12
N ALA A 232 -2.98 1.83 12.66
CA ALA A 232 -2.57 2.97 13.48
C ALA A 232 -2.48 4.24 12.64
N LYS A 233 -2.54 5.39 13.31
CA LYS A 233 -2.36 6.69 12.68
C LYS A 233 -1.38 7.56 13.47
N SER A 234 -0.77 8.48 12.79
CA SER A 234 -0.03 9.59 13.35
C SER A 234 -0.63 10.89 12.85
N ASP A 235 -0.76 11.88 13.72
CA ASP A 235 -1.21 13.24 13.38
C ASP A 235 -0.05 14.28 13.51
N ASP A 236 1.19 13.82 13.77
CA ASP A 236 2.36 14.66 14.07
C ASP A 236 3.60 14.33 13.21
N GLY A 237 3.38 13.79 12.02
CA GLY A 237 4.46 13.46 11.08
C GLY A 237 5.23 12.19 11.45
N GLY A 238 4.58 11.24 12.13
CA GLY A 238 5.18 9.95 12.49
C GLY A 238 6.00 9.99 13.79
N MET A 239 5.91 11.08 14.56
CA MET A 239 6.60 11.17 15.86
C MET A 239 5.92 10.27 16.89
N THR A 240 4.59 10.29 16.93
CA THR A 240 3.77 9.43 17.78
C THR A 240 2.70 8.71 16.97
N TRP A 241 2.33 7.51 17.42
CA TRP A 241 1.35 6.66 16.75
C TRP A 241 0.25 6.21 17.71
N VAL A 242 -0.99 6.29 17.24
CA VAL A 242 -2.18 5.88 17.98
C VAL A 242 -2.81 4.68 17.29
N LYS A 243 -2.99 3.59 18.02
CA LYS A 243 -3.69 2.41 17.54
C LYS A 243 -5.15 2.71 17.27
N ILE A 244 -5.66 2.21 16.16
CA ILE A 244 -7.06 2.33 15.73
C ILE A 244 -7.76 1.00 15.89
N ALA A 245 -9.02 1.03 16.35
CA ALA A 245 -9.85 -0.16 16.41
C ALA A 245 -10.11 -0.70 14.99
N SER A 246 -9.78 -1.96 14.78
CA SER A 246 -9.92 -2.59 13.47
C SER A 246 -11.33 -3.16 13.28
N PRO A 247 -11.95 -2.99 12.11
CA PRO A 247 -13.22 -3.62 11.77
C PRO A 247 -13.08 -5.11 11.44
N TYR A 248 -11.86 -5.60 11.28
CA TYR A 248 -11.58 -6.96 10.82
C TYR A 248 -10.32 -7.52 11.47
N LYS A 249 -10.35 -8.83 11.80
CA LYS A 249 -9.21 -9.53 12.43
C LYS A 249 -8.20 -10.12 11.44
N GLY A 250 -8.45 -10.01 10.14
CA GLY A 250 -7.52 -10.45 9.09
C GLY A 250 -6.57 -9.34 8.67
N SER A 251 -5.64 -9.66 7.77
CA SER A 251 -4.62 -8.73 7.31
C SER A 251 -5.16 -7.75 6.27
N PHE A 252 -4.74 -6.50 6.40
CA PHE A 252 -4.84 -5.49 5.35
C PHE A 252 -3.50 -5.39 4.62
N PHE A 253 -3.57 -5.25 3.30
CA PHE A 253 -2.38 -5.14 2.44
C PHE A 253 -2.16 -3.72 1.92
N GLY A 254 -3.17 -2.86 2.07
CA GLY A 254 -3.04 -1.48 1.66
C GLY A 254 -4.15 -0.59 2.19
N ALA A 255 -3.93 0.70 1.99
CA ALA A 255 -4.91 1.76 2.24
C ALA A 255 -4.75 2.85 1.19
N ILE A 256 -5.83 3.57 0.89
CA ILE A 256 -5.81 4.71 -0.02
C ILE A 256 -6.79 5.78 0.44
N GLN A 257 -6.39 7.05 0.29
CA GLN A 257 -7.26 8.18 0.53
C GLN A 257 -8.04 8.53 -0.73
N ALA A 258 -9.37 8.53 -0.64
CA ALA A 258 -10.26 9.00 -1.68
C ALA A 258 -10.17 10.53 -1.86
N GLN A 259 -10.67 11.05 -2.97
CA GLN A 259 -10.64 12.48 -3.27
C GLN A 259 -11.40 13.34 -2.24
N ASN A 260 -12.45 12.80 -1.64
CA ASN A 260 -13.22 13.46 -0.58
C ASN A 260 -12.64 13.28 0.83
N GLY A 261 -11.42 12.73 0.95
CA GLY A 261 -10.73 12.52 2.23
C GLY A 261 -11.08 11.20 2.93
N ALA A 262 -12.03 10.40 2.44
CA ALA A 262 -12.33 9.09 3.02
C ALA A 262 -11.12 8.16 2.89
N ILE A 263 -10.91 7.31 3.89
CA ILE A 263 -9.88 6.28 3.86
C ILE A 263 -10.53 4.94 3.49
N VAL A 264 -9.96 4.27 2.51
CA VAL A 264 -10.33 2.92 2.10
C VAL A 264 -9.18 1.99 2.45
N ILE A 265 -9.46 0.94 3.24
CA ILE A 265 -8.51 -0.13 3.56
C ILE A 265 -8.95 -1.42 2.87
N TYR A 266 -8.00 -2.19 2.39
CA TYR A 266 -8.29 -3.42 1.64
C TYR A 266 -7.24 -4.50 1.93
N GLY A 267 -7.60 -5.77 1.69
CA GLY A 267 -6.64 -6.83 1.94
C GLY A 267 -7.16 -8.24 1.71
N LEU A 268 -6.96 -9.07 2.72
CA LEU A 268 -7.19 -10.51 2.69
C LEU A 268 -8.64 -10.85 2.32
N ARG A 269 -8.80 -11.80 1.38
CA ARG A 269 -10.10 -12.35 0.94
C ARG A 269 -11.06 -11.29 0.38
N GLY A 270 -10.54 -10.24 -0.25
CA GLY A 270 -11.36 -9.20 -0.86
C GLY A 270 -12.05 -8.27 0.14
N ASN A 271 -11.69 -8.32 1.42
CA ASN A 271 -12.26 -7.42 2.41
C ASN A 271 -11.87 -5.98 2.11
N ILE A 272 -12.86 -5.10 2.05
CA ILE A 272 -12.71 -3.65 1.87
C ILE A 272 -13.53 -2.97 2.96
N PHE A 273 -12.95 -1.96 3.60
CA PHE A 273 -13.66 -1.10 4.54
C PHE A 273 -13.35 0.36 4.23
N ARG A 274 -14.32 1.23 4.49
CA ARG A 274 -14.25 2.66 4.25
C ARG A 274 -14.60 3.45 5.51
N SER A 275 -13.84 4.52 5.78
CA SER A 275 -14.15 5.47 6.85
C SER A 275 -14.13 6.90 6.31
N THR A 276 -15.12 7.70 6.70
CA THR A 276 -15.15 9.17 6.52
C THR A 276 -14.93 9.89 7.84
N ASP A 277 -14.74 9.14 8.91
CA ASP A 277 -14.53 9.66 10.25
C ASP A 277 -13.08 10.13 10.42
N ALA A 278 -12.87 11.39 10.75
CA ALA A 278 -11.53 11.96 10.98
C ALA A 278 -10.74 11.24 12.10
N LYS A 279 -11.46 10.60 13.04
CA LYS A 279 -10.83 9.78 14.10
C LYS A 279 -10.54 8.35 13.63
N LEU A 280 -11.10 7.94 12.48
CA LEU A 280 -11.03 6.57 11.94
C LEU A 280 -11.55 5.51 12.93
N ALA A 281 -12.52 5.89 13.77
CA ALA A 281 -13.15 4.99 14.73
C ALA A 281 -14.31 4.19 14.12
N ASN A 282 -14.90 4.70 13.03
CA ASN A 282 -16.06 4.11 12.39
C ASN A 282 -15.72 3.65 10.98
N TRP A 283 -15.75 2.33 10.77
CA TRP A 283 -15.50 1.69 9.48
C TRP A 283 -16.76 1.03 8.96
N LYS A 284 -17.10 1.26 7.70
CA LYS A 284 -18.18 0.58 7.00
C LYS A 284 -17.60 -0.47 6.05
N PRO A 285 -18.09 -1.72 6.08
CA PRO A 285 -17.72 -2.69 5.06
C PRO A 285 -18.23 -2.23 3.71
N VAL A 286 -17.40 -2.45 2.67
CA VAL A 286 -17.77 -2.17 1.28
C VAL A 286 -17.96 -3.50 0.57
N GLU A 287 -19.20 -3.78 0.19
CA GLU A 287 -19.53 -5.02 -0.50
C GLU A 287 -18.91 -5.05 -1.91
N ASN A 288 -18.29 -6.16 -2.22
CA ASN A 288 -17.79 -6.47 -3.54
C ASN A 288 -17.90 -7.97 -3.76
N LYS A 289 -17.84 -8.41 -5.02
CA LYS A 289 -18.01 -9.82 -5.39
C LYS A 289 -16.69 -10.62 -5.35
N SER A 290 -15.59 -10.00 -4.99
CA SER A 290 -14.27 -10.66 -4.96
C SER A 290 -14.06 -11.36 -3.61
N LEU A 291 -13.56 -12.60 -3.68
CA LEU A 291 -13.11 -13.37 -2.51
C LEU A 291 -11.59 -13.54 -2.49
N VAL A 292 -10.88 -12.90 -3.41
CA VAL A 292 -9.42 -12.99 -3.50
C VAL A 292 -8.77 -11.75 -2.88
N SER A 293 -7.54 -11.92 -2.41
CA SER A 293 -6.81 -10.85 -1.75
C SER A 293 -6.49 -9.71 -2.71
N LEU A 294 -6.66 -8.49 -2.22
CA LEU A 294 -6.36 -7.24 -2.91
C LEU A 294 -5.00 -6.72 -2.43
N MET A 295 -4.09 -6.42 -3.35
CA MET A 295 -2.68 -6.21 -3.07
C MET A 295 -2.24 -4.76 -3.22
N GLY A 296 -2.75 -4.04 -4.21
CA GLY A 296 -2.33 -2.68 -4.50
C GLY A 296 -3.48 -1.77 -4.92
N SER A 297 -3.23 -0.48 -4.88
CA SER A 297 -4.22 0.54 -5.24
C SER A 297 -3.61 1.73 -5.94
N THR A 298 -4.42 2.42 -6.72
CA THR A 298 -4.10 3.77 -7.22
C THR A 298 -5.35 4.63 -7.25
N ARG A 299 -5.16 5.95 -7.13
CA ARG A 299 -6.20 6.94 -7.40
C ARG A 299 -5.89 7.63 -8.72
N LEU A 300 -6.84 7.58 -9.63
CA LEU A 300 -6.74 8.23 -10.93
C LEU A 300 -7.00 9.75 -10.82
N PRO A 301 -6.59 10.56 -11.80
CA PRO A 301 -6.81 12.01 -11.78
C PRO A 301 -8.29 12.43 -11.70
N ASP A 302 -9.21 11.60 -12.21
CA ASP A 302 -10.66 11.81 -12.12
C ASP A 302 -11.25 11.43 -10.74
N GLY A 303 -10.40 11.01 -9.79
CA GLY A 303 -10.78 10.59 -8.44
C GLY A 303 -11.16 9.12 -8.34
N ALA A 304 -11.25 8.37 -9.43
CA ALA A 304 -11.55 6.96 -9.39
C ALA A 304 -10.44 6.19 -8.62
N ILE A 305 -10.85 5.22 -7.81
CA ILE A 305 -9.96 4.34 -7.08
C ILE A 305 -9.93 2.99 -7.81
N VAL A 306 -8.73 2.51 -8.07
CA VAL A 306 -8.51 1.19 -8.65
C VAL A 306 -7.79 0.32 -7.63
N LEU A 307 -8.31 -0.87 -7.38
CA LEU A 307 -7.68 -1.91 -6.56
C LEU A 307 -7.28 -3.07 -7.47
N ALA A 308 -6.10 -3.63 -7.27
CA ALA A 308 -5.61 -4.81 -7.97
C ALA A 308 -5.26 -5.93 -6.98
N GLY A 309 -5.35 -7.18 -7.43
CA GLY A 309 -5.09 -8.31 -6.55
C GLY A 309 -4.84 -9.64 -7.25
N LEU A 310 -4.95 -10.71 -6.48
CA LEU A 310 -4.68 -12.06 -6.95
C LEU A 310 -5.66 -12.44 -8.08
N SER A 311 -5.26 -13.46 -8.86
CA SER A 311 -6.06 -14.01 -9.96
C SER A 311 -6.48 -12.98 -11.02
N GLY A 312 -5.66 -11.95 -11.26
CA GLY A 312 -5.93 -10.90 -12.25
C GLY A 312 -7.08 -9.97 -11.87
N THR A 313 -7.47 -9.97 -10.59
CA THR A 313 -8.59 -9.15 -10.12
C THR A 313 -8.26 -7.67 -10.20
N VAL A 314 -9.17 -6.89 -10.80
CA VAL A 314 -9.18 -5.42 -10.75
C VAL A 314 -10.57 -4.96 -10.39
N LEU A 315 -10.66 -4.09 -9.40
CA LEU A 315 -11.90 -3.44 -8.95
C LEU A 315 -11.76 -1.93 -9.16
N ILE A 316 -12.83 -1.26 -9.58
CA ILE A 316 -12.85 0.18 -9.76
C ILE A 316 -14.02 0.80 -8.99
N SER A 317 -13.75 1.91 -8.30
CA SER A 317 -14.73 2.77 -7.65
C SER A 317 -14.69 4.17 -8.29
N ARG A 318 -15.86 4.75 -8.54
CA ARG A 318 -16.02 6.12 -9.06
C ARG A 318 -16.80 7.03 -8.10
N ASP A 319 -17.04 6.55 -6.88
CA ASP A 319 -17.84 7.17 -5.84
C ASP A 319 -17.06 7.32 -4.51
N ASN A 320 -15.76 7.58 -4.61
CA ASN A 320 -14.87 7.71 -3.45
C ASN A 320 -14.82 6.47 -2.54
N GLY A 321 -14.89 5.28 -3.13
CA GLY A 321 -14.78 4.01 -2.42
C GLY A 321 -16.06 3.55 -1.74
N GLU A 322 -17.23 4.11 -2.07
CA GLU A 322 -18.52 3.65 -1.54
C GLU A 322 -18.92 2.30 -2.14
N THR A 323 -18.67 2.13 -3.43
CA THR A 323 -18.87 0.86 -4.14
C THR A 323 -17.68 0.52 -5.03
N PHE A 324 -17.47 -0.76 -5.28
CA PHE A 324 -16.47 -1.27 -6.21
C PHE A 324 -17.09 -2.23 -7.21
N SER A 325 -16.80 -2.02 -8.48
CA SER A 325 -17.21 -2.89 -9.58
C SER A 325 -16.03 -3.63 -10.17
N PRO A 326 -16.17 -4.91 -10.53
CA PRO A 326 -15.11 -5.65 -11.19
C PRO A 326 -14.87 -5.12 -12.60
N MET A 327 -13.59 -5.02 -12.98
CA MET A 327 -13.15 -4.68 -14.32
C MET A 327 -12.61 -5.95 -15.00
N ALA A 328 -13.13 -6.29 -16.16
CA ALA A 328 -12.63 -7.43 -16.93
C ALA A 328 -11.25 -7.10 -17.51
N THR A 329 -10.24 -7.84 -17.13
CA THR A 329 -8.86 -7.65 -17.59
C THR A 329 -8.40 -8.74 -18.57
N GLY A 330 -9.05 -9.89 -18.54
CA GLY A 330 -8.61 -11.09 -19.25
C GLY A 330 -7.34 -11.74 -18.64
N PHE A 331 -6.84 -11.23 -17.51
CA PHE A 331 -5.66 -11.76 -16.81
C PHE A 331 -6.06 -12.74 -15.69
N THR A 332 -5.19 -13.72 -15.45
CA THR A 332 -5.40 -14.73 -14.40
C THR A 332 -4.24 -14.78 -13.41
N LYS A 333 -3.15 -14.06 -13.68
CA LYS A 333 -1.97 -13.97 -12.82
C LYS A 333 -2.13 -12.87 -11.78
N ALA A 334 -1.42 -13.00 -10.67
CA ALA A 334 -1.46 -12.00 -9.61
C ALA A 334 -0.99 -10.63 -10.10
N LEU A 335 -1.72 -9.60 -9.66
CA LEU A 335 -1.43 -8.20 -9.88
C LEU A 335 -1.03 -7.57 -8.54
N ALA A 336 0.06 -6.82 -8.54
CA ALA A 336 0.61 -6.19 -7.34
C ALA A 336 0.22 -4.71 -7.24
N ALA A 337 0.42 -3.93 -8.30
CA ALA A 337 0.09 -2.51 -8.30
C ALA A 337 -0.56 -2.07 -9.62
N PRO A 338 -1.68 -1.32 -9.55
CA PRO A 338 -2.26 -0.62 -10.67
C PRO A 338 -1.75 0.83 -10.71
N LEU A 339 -1.55 1.39 -11.90
CA LEU A 339 -1.26 2.82 -12.08
C LEU A 339 -1.83 3.33 -13.41
N LEU A 340 -1.96 4.65 -13.52
CA LEU A 340 -2.36 5.26 -14.78
C LEU A 340 -1.28 5.01 -15.83
N GLY A 341 -1.65 4.49 -16.99
CA GLY A 341 -0.82 4.36 -18.18
C GLY A 341 -0.96 5.57 -19.12
N ALA A 342 -1.14 5.30 -20.40
CA ALA A 342 -1.55 6.29 -21.37
C ALA A 342 -2.95 6.85 -21.01
N PRO A 343 -3.38 7.98 -21.61
CA PRO A 343 -4.74 8.46 -21.43
C PRO A 343 -5.76 7.32 -21.66
N SER A 344 -6.62 7.09 -20.70
CA SER A 344 -7.63 6.02 -20.72
C SER A 344 -7.09 4.58 -20.65
N ALA A 345 -5.89 4.36 -20.13
CA ALA A 345 -5.34 3.03 -19.89
C ALA A 345 -4.78 2.89 -18.47
N LEU A 346 -4.84 1.68 -17.93
CA LEU A 346 -4.14 1.27 -16.73
C LEU A 346 -2.92 0.45 -17.11
N LEU A 347 -1.82 0.69 -16.42
CA LEU A 347 -0.72 -0.25 -16.33
C LEU A 347 -0.90 -1.06 -15.05
N LEU A 348 -0.78 -2.37 -15.18
CA LEU A 348 -0.91 -3.33 -14.10
C LEU A 348 0.41 -4.09 -14.00
N VAL A 349 1.10 -3.99 -12.87
CA VAL A 349 2.33 -4.74 -12.63
C VAL A 349 2.05 -5.96 -11.75
N GLY A 350 2.81 -7.04 -11.95
CA GLY A 350 2.60 -8.28 -11.21
C GLY A 350 3.47 -9.44 -11.71
N GLU A 351 2.98 -10.67 -11.54
CA GLU A 351 3.67 -11.92 -11.93
C GLU A 351 4.02 -12.01 -13.43
N SER A 352 3.33 -11.28 -14.27
CA SER A 352 3.56 -11.27 -15.72
C SER A 352 4.15 -9.95 -16.19
N GLY A 353 4.97 -9.31 -15.37
CA GLY A 353 5.58 -8.02 -15.64
C GLY A 353 4.54 -6.92 -15.71
N VAL A 354 4.53 -6.19 -16.82
CA VAL A 354 3.61 -5.09 -17.05
C VAL A 354 2.53 -5.52 -18.05
N ARG A 355 1.29 -5.18 -17.73
CA ARG A 355 0.12 -5.36 -18.58
C ARG A 355 -0.63 -4.04 -18.73
N GLU A 356 -1.13 -3.77 -19.92
CA GLU A 356 -1.96 -2.62 -20.20
C GLU A 356 -3.41 -3.05 -20.38
N VAL A 357 -4.34 -2.29 -19.80
CA VAL A 357 -5.78 -2.47 -19.95
C VAL A 357 -6.42 -1.12 -20.21
N LEU A 358 -7.24 -1.03 -21.25
CA LEU A 358 -8.01 0.18 -21.53
C LEU A 358 -9.07 0.40 -20.45
N LEU A 359 -9.11 1.59 -19.90
CA LEU A 359 -10.26 2.05 -19.13
C LEU A 359 -11.41 2.23 -20.12
N ALA A 360 -12.43 1.38 -20.06
CA ALA A 360 -13.64 1.59 -20.85
C ALA A 360 -14.11 3.03 -20.63
N ALA A 361 -14.44 3.73 -21.72
CA ALA A 361 -15.03 5.06 -21.63
C ALA A 361 -16.21 4.98 -20.64
N ALA A 362 -16.21 5.85 -19.61
CA ALA A 362 -17.27 5.86 -18.64
C ALA A 362 -18.60 6.02 -19.39
N THR A 363 -19.38 4.94 -19.45
CA THR A 363 -20.78 5.09 -19.78
C THR A 363 -21.33 6.01 -18.71
N ALA A 364 -21.78 7.22 -19.11
CA ALA A 364 -22.34 8.21 -18.23
C ALA A 364 -23.33 7.48 -17.30
N ALA A 365 -23.19 7.70 -15.99
CA ALA A 365 -24.18 7.20 -15.04
C ALA A 365 -25.56 7.59 -15.55
N PRO A 366 -26.56 6.71 -15.52
CA PRO A 366 -27.90 7.09 -15.93
C PRO A 366 -28.30 8.31 -15.11
N THR A 367 -28.57 9.41 -15.79
CA THR A 367 -29.14 10.62 -15.20
C THR A 367 -30.37 10.18 -14.40
N PRO A 368 -30.49 10.51 -13.10
CA PRO A 368 -31.68 10.15 -12.35
C PRO A 368 -32.87 10.71 -13.09
N ALA A 369 -33.76 9.81 -13.52
CA ALA A 369 -35.00 10.18 -14.20
C ALA A 369 -35.71 11.19 -13.30
N SER A 370 -35.86 12.41 -13.82
CA SER A 370 -36.69 13.45 -13.20
C SER A 370 -38.03 12.84 -12.85
N ALA A 371 -38.35 12.75 -11.56
CA ALA A 371 -39.66 12.30 -11.10
C ALA A 371 -40.70 13.26 -11.66
N ALA A 372 -41.35 12.84 -12.73
CA ALA A 372 -42.50 13.52 -13.26
C ALA A 372 -43.58 13.51 -12.15
N LYS A 373 -43.85 14.71 -11.61
CA LYS A 373 -45.00 14.90 -10.72
C LYS A 373 -46.27 14.55 -11.49
N SER A 374 -46.81 13.38 -11.21
CA SER A 374 -48.17 13.02 -11.60
C SER A 374 -49.13 13.89 -10.78
N THR A 375 -49.67 14.93 -11.38
CA THR A 375 -50.85 15.64 -10.88
C THR A 375 -52.07 14.75 -11.10
N VAL A 376 -52.49 14.08 -10.05
CA VAL A 376 -53.80 13.40 -10.02
C VAL A 376 -54.84 14.47 -9.76
N GLU A 377 -55.65 14.74 -10.75
CA GLU A 377 -56.85 15.58 -10.68
C GLU A 377 -57.94 14.81 -9.90
N PRO A 378 -58.58 15.44 -8.89
CA PRO A 378 -59.63 14.74 -8.13
C PRO A 378 -60.91 14.61 -8.98
N PRO A 379 -61.66 13.50 -8.85
CA PRO A 379 -62.91 13.29 -9.66
C PRO A 379 -64.03 14.24 -9.23
N ALA A 380 -64.69 14.80 -10.26
CA ALA A 380 -65.84 15.68 -10.10
C ALA A 380 -66.98 14.98 -9.37
N ALA A 381 -67.58 15.66 -8.41
CA ALA A 381 -68.78 15.23 -7.68
C ALA A 381 -70.00 15.25 -8.61
N SER A 382 -70.63 14.10 -8.79
CA SER A 382 -71.94 13.98 -9.47
C SER A 382 -73.06 14.44 -8.56
N ALA A 383 -73.73 15.50 -8.95
CA ALA A 383 -75.05 15.86 -8.40
C ALA A 383 -76.11 14.89 -8.91
N LYS A 384 -76.93 14.40 -8.00
CA LYS A 384 -78.22 13.76 -8.33
C LYS A 384 -79.35 14.68 -7.94
N PRO A 385 -80.50 14.50 -8.67
CA PRO A 385 -81.62 15.41 -8.65
C PRO A 385 -82.40 15.41 -7.37
#